data_7f26a06d575c1f1ba9a5cc746229851e
#
_entry.id   7f26a06d575c1f1ba9a5cc746229851e
#
_cell.length_a   1.000
_cell.length_b   1.000
_cell.length_c   1.000
_cell.angle_alpha   90.00
_cell.angle_beta   90.00
_cell.angle_gamma   90.00
#
_symmetry.space_group_name_H-M   'P 1'
#
loop_
_entity.id
_entity.type
_entity.pdbx_description
1 polymer ?
#
loop_
_entity_poly.entity_id
_entity_poly.type
_entity_poly.pdbx_seq_one_letter_code
_entity_poly.pdbx_strand_id
1 'polypeptide(L)'
;MKTSAAVLAIYMILAPCFSMADNTEEPLVNGALAEKFAGLALDCVHREYPNKISHVLNNANDARTPSSLFPVFYGCFDWHSSVHGHWLLLRLLRTVPADQMSAELRTRIISALNRSFTTEGVAAEVAYFKAENRSSFERPYGIAWFLQLTAELRAWQDPMAAAWLETLLPLEAVIVEQIKAWLPNLAYAIRLGTHNQSMFAFGLILDWATVSGDSGMAEMITERSLAFHLEDRNCPMAYEPSGEDFLSPCLMEADLMRRILPQIAFAEWLANFMPDIPTDGGGDWLAIGIVMDPSDGKLVHLDGVNLSRAWNLENIALALPESDPRRPSLLAAARIHAEAGLANVSAEHYEGSHWLASFATYLVTGRGQPDPL
;
A
#
# COMPACT_ATOMS: atom_id res chain seq x y z
N MET A 1 -28.04 21.44 -84.02
CA MET A 1 -28.41 20.75 -82.75
C MET A 1 -27.19 19.96 -82.32
N LYS A 2 -26.47 20.44 -81.31
CA LYS A 2 -25.29 19.77 -80.74
C LYS A 2 -25.61 19.44 -79.32
N THR A 3 -25.71 18.17 -79.01
CA THR A 3 -25.91 17.63 -77.65
C THR A 3 -24.56 17.48 -76.97
N SER A 4 -24.34 18.21 -75.90
CA SER A 4 -23.17 18.06 -75.02
C SER A 4 -23.48 17.04 -73.93
N ALA A 5 -22.69 15.98 -73.86
CA ALA A 5 -22.69 15.01 -72.74
C ALA A 5 -21.78 15.51 -71.63
N ALA A 6 -22.33 15.68 -70.44
CA ALA A 6 -21.58 16.00 -69.21
C ALA A 6 -21.03 14.67 -68.58
N VAL A 7 -19.70 14.60 -68.44
CA VAL A 7 -19.04 13.48 -67.73
C VAL A 7 -18.98 13.86 -66.25
N LEU A 8 -19.65 13.06 -65.43
CA LEU A 8 -19.60 13.17 -63.96
C LEU A 8 -18.40 12.38 -63.43
N ALA A 9 -17.37 13.04 -62.96
CA ALA A 9 -16.23 12.45 -62.29
C ALA A 9 -16.56 12.17 -60.81
N ILE A 10 -16.66 10.90 -60.43
CA ILE A 10 -16.81 10.47 -59.01
C ILE A 10 -15.42 10.42 -58.42
N TYR A 11 -15.12 11.35 -57.50
CA TYR A 11 -13.94 11.28 -56.64
C TYR A 11 -14.24 10.34 -55.46
N MET A 12 -13.64 9.14 -55.49
CA MET A 12 -13.53 8.29 -54.29
C MET A 12 -12.55 8.93 -53.33
N ILE A 13 -13.03 9.43 -52.23
CA ILE A 13 -12.22 9.83 -51.06
C ILE A 13 -11.84 8.54 -50.33
N LEU A 14 -10.61 8.11 -50.46
CA LEU A 14 -10.01 7.08 -49.61
C LEU A 14 -9.78 7.71 -48.24
N ALA A 15 -10.62 7.37 -47.24
CA ALA A 15 -10.36 7.67 -45.84
C ALA A 15 -9.15 6.85 -45.36
N PRO A 16 -8.17 7.46 -44.71
CA PRO A 16 -7.10 6.69 -44.08
C PRO A 16 -7.67 5.87 -42.93
N CYS A 17 -7.48 4.54 -43.06
CA CYS A 17 -7.68 3.63 -41.91
C CYS A 17 -6.62 3.96 -40.89
N PHE A 18 -7.00 4.73 -39.85
CA PHE A 18 -6.21 4.81 -38.61
C PHE A 18 -6.30 3.45 -37.97
N SER A 19 -5.19 2.68 -38.07
CA SER A 19 -4.94 1.55 -37.18
C SER A 19 -4.95 2.07 -35.75
N MET A 20 -5.97 1.72 -34.97
CA MET A 20 -5.90 1.84 -33.51
C MET A 20 -4.73 0.98 -33.08
N ALA A 21 -3.61 1.61 -32.70
CA ALA A 21 -2.58 0.94 -31.96
C ALA A 21 -3.23 0.40 -30.68
N ASP A 22 -3.20 -0.90 -30.53
CA ASP A 22 -3.60 -1.61 -29.33
C ASP A 22 -2.63 -1.17 -28.23
N ASN A 23 -2.97 -0.13 -27.47
CA ASN A 23 -2.28 0.27 -26.26
C ASN A 23 -2.68 -0.75 -25.18
N THR A 24 -2.25 -1.98 -25.32
CA THR A 24 -2.10 -2.85 -24.16
C THR A 24 -0.91 -2.32 -23.38
N GLU A 25 -1.15 -1.44 -22.40
CA GLU A 25 -0.13 -1.13 -21.40
C GLU A 25 0.35 -2.47 -20.83
N GLU A 26 1.64 -2.75 -20.99
CA GLU A 26 2.24 -3.94 -20.38
C GLU A 26 1.94 -3.88 -18.88
N PRO A 27 1.53 -5.00 -18.26
CA PRO A 27 1.27 -5.02 -16.84
C PRO A 27 2.52 -4.53 -16.10
N LEU A 28 2.36 -3.56 -15.19
CA LEU A 28 3.46 -2.93 -14.42
C LEU A 28 4.31 -3.97 -13.67
N VAL A 29 3.73 -5.14 -13.37
CA VAL A 29 4.43 -6.28 -12.75
C VAL A 29 4.58 -7.41 -13.76
N ASN A 30 5.78 -7.58 -14.29
CA ASN A 30 6.16 -8.73 -15.09
C ASN A 30 6.64 -9.90 -14.20
N GLY A 31 6.80 -11.09 -14.82
CA GLY A 31 7.22 -12.29 -14.10
C GLY A 31 8.57 -12.16 -13.36
N ALA A 32 9.52 -11.37 -13.89
CA ALA A 32 10.82 -11.18 -13.24
C ALA A 32 10.72 -10.35 -11.96
N LEU A 33 9.89 -9.31 -11.94
CA LEU A 33 9.61 -8.53 -10.72
C LEU A 33 8.84 -9.37 -9.70
N ALA A 34 7.86 -10.16 -10.16
CA ALA A 34 7.12 -11.07 -9.30
C ALA A 34 8.04 -12.09 -8.62
N GLU A 35 8.96 -12.72 -9.38
CA GLU A 35 9.96 -13.65 -8.83
C GLU A 35 10.86 -12.97 -7.80
N LYS A 36 11.36 -11.76 -8.11
CA LYS A 36 12.21 -10.98 -7.20
C LYS A 36 11.50 -10.65 -5.88
N PHE A 37 10.30 -10.06 -5.95
CA PHE A 37 9.59 -9.60 -4.76
C PHE A 37 9.05 -10.76 -3.92
N ALA A 38 8.47 -11.78 -4.57
CA ALA A 38 8.03 -12.98 -3.88
C ALA A 38 9.20 -13.72 -3.24
N GLY A 39 10.37 -13.78 -3.90
CA GLY A 39 11.58 -14.37 -3.35
C GLY A 39 11.96 -13.74 -2.01
N LEU A 40 12.01 -12.40 -1.94
CA LEU A 40 12.32 -11.66 -0.70
C LEU A 40 11.33 -11.97 0.43
N ALA A 41 10.03 -12.01 0.12
CA ALA A 41 9.02 -12.35 1.12
C ALA A 41 9.10 -13.81 1.57
N LEU A 42 9.27 -14.76 0.64
CA LEU A 42 9.43 -16.19 0.95
C LEU A 42 10.66 -16.49 1.81
N ASP A 43 11.72 -15.70 1.66
CA ASP A 43 12.95 -15.86 2.45
C ASP A 43 12.78 -15.40 3.90
N CYS A 44 11.76 -14.58 4.22
CA CYS A 44 11.60 -14.02 5.54
C CYS A 44 10.32 -14.45 6.29
N VAL A 45 9.18 -14.72 5.62
CA VAL A 45 7.89 -14.98 6.33
C VAL A 45 7.92 -16.14 7.33
N HIS A 46 8.86 -17.05 7.19
CA HIS A 46 9.09 -18.15 8.13
C HIS A 46 10.50 -18.14 8.78
N ARG A 47 11.21 -17.04 8.64
CA ARG A 47 12.50 -16.82 9.29
C ARG A 47 12.27 -16.14 10.63
N GLU A 48 12.41 -16.91 11.72
CA GLU A 48 12.11 -16.42 13.06
C GLU A 48 13.08 -15.34 13.56
N TYR A 49 14.37 -15.42 13.15
CA TYR A 49 15.42 -14.51 13.64
C TYR A 49 16.23 -13.90 12.48
N PRO A 50 16.72 -12.63 12.65
CA PRO A 50 16.52 -11.74 13.79
C PRO A 50 15.08 -11.31 13.94
N ASN A 51 14.62 -10.97 15.17
CA ASN A 51 13.25 -10.58 15.44
C ASN A 51 13.15 -9.51 16.55
N LYS A 52 12.17 -8.62 16.41
CA LYS A 52 11.88 -7.55 17.35
C LYS A 52 10.46 -7.71 17.88
N ILE A 53 10.32 -8.20 19.10
CA ILE A 53 9.04 -8.26 19.81
C ILE A 53 8.81 -6.91 20.49
N SER A 54 7.66 -6.29 20.22
CA SER A 54 7.27 -4.97 20.75
C SER A 54 5.97 -5.05 21.55
N HIS A 55 6.02 -5.66 22.75
CA HIS A 55 4.86 -5.73 23.64
C HIS A 55 5.23 -5.44 25.11
N VAL A 56 4.23 -5.13 25.91
CA VAL A 56 4.38 -4.99 27.36
C VAL A 56 4.50 -6.38 27.99
N LEU A 57 5.52 -6.61 28.84
CA LEU A 57 5.65 -7.81 29.64
C LEU A 57 4.87 -7.64 30.95
N ASN A 58 3.85 -8.45 31.19
CA ASN A 58 3.11 -8.45 32.46
C ASN A 58 3.88 -9.24 33.53
N ASN A 59 4.64 -10.26 33.12
CA ASN A 59 5.49 -11.09 33.96
C ASN A 59 6.50 -11.88 33.11
N ALA A 60 7.37 -12.66 33.74
CA ALA A 60 8.42 -13.41 33.07
C ALA A 60 7.90 -14.42 32.01
N ASN A 61 6.65 -14.89 32.12
CA ASN A 61 6.09 -15.85 31.15
C ASN A 61 5.72 -15.17 29.81
N ASP A 62 5.74 -13.85 29.71
CA ASP A 62 5.54 -13.11 28.47
C ASP A 62 6.83 -13.05 27.62
N ALA A 63 7.98 -13.35 28.21
CA ALA A 63 9.26 -13.42 27.51
C ALA A 63 9.40 -14.78 26.77
N ARG A 64 8.75 -14.89 25.64
CA ARG A 64 8.73 -16.11 24.80
C ARG A 64 9.26 -15.82 23.39
N THR A 65 9.52 -16.90 22.62
CA THR A 65 9.93 -16.78 21.23
C THR A 65 8.80 -16.24 20.35
N PRO A 66 9.11 -15.52 19.24
CA PRO A 66 8.12 -15.02 18.32
C PRO A 66 7.09 -16.06 17.87
N SER A 67 7.56 -17.23 17.40
CA SER A 67 6.69 -18.29 16.93
C SER A 67 5.77 -18.90 18.00
N SER A 68 6.13 -18.76 19.27
CA SER A 68 5.27 -19.19 20.39
C SER A 68 4.28 -18.12 20.85
N LEU A 69 4.50 -16.85 20.50
CA LEU A 69 3.62 -15.72 20.81
C LEU A 69 2.57 -15.51 19.72
N PHE A 70 3.02 -15.46 18.47
CA PHE A 70 2.19 -15.21 17.29
C PHE A 70 2.60 -16.13 16.12
N PRO A 71 2.13 -17.39 16.15
CA PRO A 71 2.63 -18.47 15.28
C PRO A 71 2.28 -18.29 13.79
N VAL A 72 1.35 -17.41 13.42
CA VAL A 72 1.00 -17.11 12.03
C VAL A 72 1.99 -16.12 11.42
N PHE A 73 2.31 -15.03 12.15
CA PHE A 73 3.09 -13.90 11.63
C PHE A 73 4.38 -13.68 12.42
N TYR A 74 5.18 -14.72 12.64
CA TYR A 74 6.39 -14.67 13.47
C TYR A 74 7.67 -14.30 12.71
N GLY A 75 7.65 -14.30 11.37
CA GLY A 75 8.82 -14.08 10.54
C GLY A 75 9.12 -12.60 10.24
N CYS A 76 10.03 -12.37 9.28
CA CYS A 76 10.34 -11.05 8.71
C CYS A 76 10.69 -9.96 9.72
N PHE A 77 11.41 -10.26 10.79
CA PHE A 77 11.87 -9.30 11.81
C PHE A 77 10.82 -8.90 12.84
N ASP A 78 9.58 -8.60 12.47
CA ASP A 78 8.49 -8.26 13.38
C ASP A 78 7.11 -8.67 12.80
N TRP A 79 6.07 -8.52 13.62
CA TRP A 79 4.73 -8.98 13.26
C TRP A 79 4.19 -8.30 12.00
N HIS A 80 4.29 -6.97 11.90
CA HIS A 80 3.77 -6.23 10.76
C HIS A 80 4.52 -6.53 9.46
N SER A 81 5.84 -6.70 9.52
CA SER A 81 6.64 -7.07 8.34
C SER A 81 6.25 -8.45 7.83
N SER A 82 5.99 -9.40 8.74
CA SER A 82 5.43 -10.70 8.37
C SER A 82 4.05 -10.56 7.71
N VAL A 83 3.15 -9.76 8.29
CA VAL A 83 1.81 -9.53 7.73
C VAL A 83 1.86 -8.98 6.32
N HIS A 84 2.60 -7.89 6.08
CA HIS A 84 2.66 -7.32 4.73
C HIS A 84 3.51 -8.13 3.76
N GLY A 85 4.44 -8.98 4.24
CA GLY A 85 5.08 -10.00 3.43
C GLY A 85 4.09 -11.06 2.92
N HIS A 86 3.17 -11.53 3.78
CA HIS A 86 2.08 -12.41 3.37
C HIS A 86 1.09 -11.70 2.42
N TRP A 87 0.77 -10.42 2.67
CA TRP A 87 -0.04 -9.61 1.75
C TRP A 87 0.61 -9.50 0.36
N LEU A 88 1.92 -9.25 0.30
CA LEU A 88 2.68 -9.21 -0.96
C LEU A 88 2.51 -10.50 -1.74
N LEU A 89 2.69 -11.65 -1.08
CA LEU A 89 2.52 -12.97 -1.71
C LEU A 89 1.10 -13.17 -2.27
N LEU A 90 0.08 -12.79 -1.51
CA LEU A 90 -1.32 -12.83 -1.95
C LEU A 90 -1.57 -11.90 -3.13
N ARG A 91 -1.07 -10.66 -3.05
CA ARG A 91 -1.25 -9.65 -4.09
C ARG A 91 -0.64 -10.12 -5.42
N LEU A 92 0.56 -10.68 -5.40
CA LEU A 92 1.19 -11.22 -6.60
C LEU A 92 0.43 -12.43 -7.16
N LEU A 93 -0.04 -13.36 -6.30
CA LEU A 93 -0.86 -14.50 -6.75
C LEU A 93 -2.14 -14.06 -7.46
N ARG A 94 -2.77 -12.97 -6.99
CA ARG A 94 -4.01 -12.45 -7.55
C ARG A 94 -3.80 -11.63 -8.82
N THR A 95 -2.76 -10.80 -8.87
CA THR A 95 -2.63 -9.75 -9.89
C THR A 95 -1.69 -10.09 -11.03
N VAL A 96 -0.71 -10.97 -10.81
CA VAL A 96 0.21 -11.39 -11.88
C VAL A 96 -0.47 -12.43 -12.76
N PRO A 97 -0.53 -12.23 -14.10
CA PRO A 97 -1.10 -13.21 -15.01
C PRO A 97 -0.45 -14.59 -14.85
N ALA A 98 -1.27 -15.65 -14.96
CA ALA A 98 -0.81 -17.02 -14.70
C ALA A 98 0.30 -17.49 -15.66
N ASP A 99 0.34 -16.95 -16.85
CA ASP A 99 1.38 -17.21 -17.88
C ASP A 99 2.69 -16.43 -17.62
N GLN A 100 2.66 -15.43 -16.75
CA GLN A 100 3.83 -14.65 -16.34
C GLN A 100 4.42 -15.09 -14.99
N MET A 101 3.74 -15.95 -14.24
CA MET A 101 4.23 -16.52 -12.98
C MET A 101 4.62 -17.98 -13.18
N SER A 102 5.86 -18.36 -12.84
CA SER A 102 6.26 -19.76 -12.92
C SER A 102 5.42 -20.66 -12.01
N ALA A 103 5.13 -21.88 -12.47
CA ALA A 103 4.39 -22.86 -11.66
C ALA A 103 5.13 -23.20 -10.34
N GLU A 104 6.44 -23.14 -10.34
CA GLU A 104 7.28 -23.33 -9.16
C GLU A 104 7.07 -22.22 -8.15
N LEU A 105 7.16 -20.95 -8.58
CA LEU A 105 6.92 -19.80 -7.71
C LEU A 105 5.52 -19.85 -7.12
N ARG A 106 4.50 -20.08 -7.96
CA ARG A 106 3.10 -20.21 -7.51
C ARG A 106 2.96 -21.28 -6.43
N THR A 107 3.58 -22.45 -6.63
CA THR A 107 3.55 -23.54 -5.65
C THR A 107 4.23 -23.17 -4.34
N ARG A 108 5.38 -22.50 -4.40
CA ARG A 108 6.11 -22.03 -3.21
C ARG A 108 5.28 -21.04 -2.41
N ILE A 109 4.66 -20.08 -3.07
CA ILE A 109 3.80 -19.07 -2.41
C ILE A 109 2.60 -19.75 -1.73
N ILE A 110 1.86 -20.61 -2.44
CA ILE A 110 0.71 -21.33 -1.89
C ILE A 110 1.12 -22.18 -0.68
N SER A 111 2.26 -22.87 -0.77
CA SER A 111 2.77 -23.69 0.33
C SER A 111 3.11 -22.84 1.55
N ALA A 112 3.70 -21.66 1.37
CA ALA A 112 4.01 -20.73 2.45
C ALA A 112 2.74 -20.20 3.14
N LEU A 113 1.75 -19.78 2.37
CA LEU A 113 0.46 -19.30 2.90
C LEU A 113 -0.30 -20.39 3.65
N ASN A 114 -0.34 -21.63 3.10
CA ASN A 114 -0.96 -22.79 3.78
C ASN A 114 -0.27 -23.15 5.09
N ARG A 115 1.06 -22.96 5.18
CA ARG A 115 1.82 -23.18 6.41
C ARG A 115 1.46 -22.18 7.49
N SER A 116 1.22 -20.93 7.13
CA SER A 116 0.90 -19.83 8.07
C SER A 116 -0.56 -19.85 8.49
N PHE A 117 -1.49 -19.96 7.53
CA PHE A 117 -2.92 -19.77 7.79
C PHE A 117 -3.57 -21.06 8.29
N THR A 118 -3.31 -21.38 9.56
CA THR A 118 -3.89 -22.54 10.24
C THR A 118 -4.86 -22.10 11.34
N THR A 119 -5.92 -22.88 11.56
CA THR A 119 -6.92 -22.58 12.59
C THR A 119 -6.29 -22.50 13.99
N GLU A 120 -5.36 -23.40 14.28
CA GLU A 120 -4.65 -23.44 15.56
C GLU A 120 -3.75 -22.23 15.76
N GLY A 121 -3.01 -21.82 14.70
CA GLY A 121 -2.15 -20.66 14.72
C GLY A 121 -2.96 -19.38 14.95
N VAL A 122 -4.06 -19.21 14.19
CA VAL A 122 -4.95 -18.04 14.34
C VAL A 122 -5.59 -18.01 15.73
N ALA A 123 -6.01 -19.15 16.28
CA ALA A 123 -6.58 -19.17 17.63
C ALA A 123 -5.54 -18.75 18.70
N ALA A 124 -4.27 -19.12 18.53
CA ALA A 124 -3.19 -18.68 19.42
C ALA A 124 -2.93 -17.16 19.29
N GLU A 125 -2.93 -16.61 18.08
CA GLU A 125 -2.78 -15.17 17.90
C GLU A 125 -3.99 -14.37 18.42
N VAL A 126 -5.21 -14.87 18.25
CA VAL A 126 -6.42 -14.30 18.89
C VAL A 126 -6.25 -14.24 20.41
N ALA A 127 -5.77 -15.31 21.03
CA ALA A 127 -5.51 -15.34 22.47
C ALA A 127 -4.41 -14.32 22.85
N TYR A 128 -3.37 -14.19 22.05
CA TYR A 128 -2.30 -13.20 22.24
C TYR A 128 -2.83 -11.77 22.18
N PHE A 129 -3.61 -11.40 21.16
CA PHE A 129 -4.19 -10.06 21.01
C PHE A 129 -5.18 -9.71 22.14
N LYS A 130 -5.90 -10.71 22.69
CA LYS A 130 -6.83 -10.54 23.80
C LYS A 130 -6.15 -10.51 25.17
N ALA A 131 -4.87 -10.82 25.27
CA ALA A 131 -4.15 -10.83 26.54
C ALA A 131 -4.04 -9.41 27.13
N GLU A 132 -3.83 -9.33 28.42
CA GLU A 132 -3.67 -8.06 29.15
C GLU A 132 -2.50 -7.25 28.57
N ASN A 133 -2.68 -5.92 28.47
CA ASN A 133 -1.69 -4.96 27.95
C ASN A 133 -1.26 -5.20 26.50
N ARG A 134 -2.15 -5.79 25.63
CA ARG A 134 -1.91 -5.98 24.19
C ARG A 134 -2.71 -5.02 23.30
N SER A 135 -3.55 -4.16 23.85
CA SER A 135 -4.41 -3.24 23.09
C SER A 135 -3.66 -2.21 22.23
N SER A 136 -2.37 -1.99 22.48
CA SER A 136 -1.50 -1.11 21.68
C SER A 136 -0.52 -1.88 20.80
N PHE A 137 -0.53 -3.22 20.84
CA PHE A 137 0.35 -4.03 20.01
C PHE A 137 0.03 -3.80 18.53
N GLU A 138 1.06 -3.44 17.74
CA GLU A 138 1.00 -3.19 16.30
C GLU A 138 0.05 -2.07 15.84
N ARG A 139 -0.46 -1.26 16.74
CA ARG A 139 -1.41 -0.18 16.46
C ARG A 139 -0.70 1.13 16.08
N PRO A 140 -1.09 1.81 14.96
CA PRO A 140 -2.13 1.38 14.04
C PRO A 140 -1.62 0.62 12.80
N TYR A 141 -0.32 0.67 12.49
CA TYR A 141 0.28 0.26 11.22
C TYR A 141 0.13 -1.23 10.94
N GLY A 142 0.57 -2.09 11.86
CA GLY A 142 0.55 -3.53 11.66
C GLY A 142 -0.88 -4.07 11.54
N ILE A 143 -1.79 -3.62 12.41
CA ILE A 143 -3.20 -4.03 12.35
C ILE A 143 -3.89 -3.53 11.07
N ALA A 144 -3.51 -2.38 10.54
CA ALA A 144 -4.03 -1.89 9.26
C ALA A 144 -3.54 -2.73 8.09
N TRP A 145 -2.28 -3.16 8.08
CA TRP A 145 -1.76 -4.10 7.08
C TRP A 145 -2.46 -5.47 7.15
N PHE A 146 -2.81 -5.94 8.35
CA PHE A 146 -3.58 -7.17 8.47
C PHE A 146 -4.99 -7.02 7.85
N LEU A 147 -5.66 -5.91 8.06
CA LEU A 147 -6.92 -5.62 7.39
C LEU A 147 -6.74 -5.51 5.87
N GLN A 148 -5.64 -4.92 5.39
CA GLN A 148 -5.30 -4.89 3.97
C GLN A 148 -5.11 -6.30 3.39
N LEU A 149 -4.49 -7.23 4.15
CA LEU A 149 -4.34 -8.63 3.77
C LEU A 149 -5.71 -9.31 3.62
N THR A 150 -6.61 -9.12 4.59
CA THR A 150 -7.95 -9.71 4.50
C THR A 150 -8.83 -9.06 3.44
N ALA A 151 -8.63 -7.77 3.14
CA ALA A 151 -9.25 -7.10 1.99
C ALA A 151 -8.80 -7.71 0.66
N GLU A 152 -7.50 -8.01 0.52
CA GLU A 152 -6.96 -8.68 -0.67
C GLU A 152 -7.61 -10.05 -0.91
N LEU A 153 -7.79 -10.85 0.16
CA LEU A 153 -8.48 -12.14 0.08
C LEU A 153 -9.94 -12.00 -0.33
N ARG A 154 -10.67 -10.98 0.16
CA ARG A 154 -12.07 -10.72 -0.24
C ARG A 154 -12.19 -10.30 -1.70
N ALA A 155 -11.24 -9.52 -2.19
CA ALA A 155 -11.22 -9.06 -3.58
C ALA A 155 -10.87 -10.18 -4.58
N TRP A 156 -10.42 -11.34 -4.12
CA TRP A 156 -9.99 -12.46 -4.96
C TRP A 156 -11.06 -13.53 -5.06
N GLN A 157 -11.67 -13.67 -6.25
CA GLN A 157 -12.69 -14.67 -6.56
C GLN A 157 -12.07 -16.07 -6.77
N ASP A 158 -11.51 -16.65 -5.71
CA ASP A 158 -10.85 -17.97 -5.70
C ASP A 158 -11.26 -18.76 -4.46
N PRO A 159 -11.65 -20.05 -4.58
CA PRO A 159 -12.03 -20.89 -3.43
C PRO A 159 -10.93 -21.01 -2.36
N MET A 160 -9.65 -20.97 -2.75
CA MET A 160 -8.51 -21.01 -1.84
C MET A 160 -8.42 -19.71 -1.03
N ALA A 161 -8.61 -18.56 -1.68
CA ALA A 161 -8.66 -17.28 -1.00
C ALA A 161 -9.81 -17.21 0.02
N ALA A 162 -10.97 -17.73 -0.34
CA ALA A 162 -12.13 -17.82 0.55
C ALA A 162 -11.82 -18.69 1.79
N ALA A 163 -11.17 -19.84 1.63
CA ALA A 163 -10.79 -20.71 2.73
C ALA A 163 -9.76 -20.05 3.67
N TRP A 164 -8.75 -19.35 3.12
CA TRP A 164 -7.78 -18.59 3.91
C TRP A 164 -8.45 -17.44 4.66
N LEU A 165 -9.36 -16.73 4.01
CA LEU A 165 -10.12 -15.67 4.66
C LEU A 165 -10.92 -16.22 5.85
N GLU A 166 -11.68 -17.32 5.67
CA GLU A 166 -12.45 -17.94 6.74
C GLU A 166 -11.55 -18.28 7.95
N THR A 167 -10.34 -18.79 7.70
CA THR A 167 -9.35 -19.08 8.74
C THR A 167 -8.93 -17.82 9.51
N LEU A 168 -8.77 -16.66 8.83
CA LEU A 168 -8.29 -15.41 9.43
C LEU A 168 -9.40 -14.56 10.09
N LEU A 169 -10.69 -14.80 9.78
CA LEU A 169 -11.81 -14.01 10.33
C LEU A 169 -11.81 -13.85 11.86
N PRO A 170 -11.47 -14.87 12.68
CA PRO A 170 -11.42 -14.69 14.14
C PRO A 170 -10.41 -13.62 14.60
N LEU A 171 -9.25 -13.54 13.94
CA LEU A 171 -8.24 -12.51 14.25
C LEU A 171 -8.68 -11.14 13.71
N GLU A 172 -9.29 -11.09 12.54
CA GLU A 172 -9.86 -9.86 11.98
C GLU A 172 -10.89 -9.24 12.93
N ALA A 173 -11.80 -10.06 13.47
CA ALA A 173 -12.83 -9.58 14.40
C ALA A 173 -12.21 -8.90 15.65
N VAL A 174 -11.16 -9.49 16.22
CA VAL A 174 -10.46 -8.90 17.39
C VAL A 174 -9.78 -7.59 17.03
N ILE A 175 -9.12 -7.52 15.88
CA ILE A 175 -8.44 -6.31 15.40
C ILE A 175 -9.46 -5.18 15.14
N VAL A 176 -10.58 -5.50 14.51
CA VAL A 176 -11.67 -4.53 14.27
C VAL A 176 -12.24 -3.99 15.58
N GLU A 177 -12.48 -4.86 16.58
CA GLU A 177 -12.92 -4.43 17.90
C GLU A 177 -11.90 -3.50 18.56
N GLN A 178 -10.60 -3.79 18.47
CA GLN A 178 -9.55 -2.94 19.05
C GLN A 178 -9.48 -1.57 18.36
N ILE A 179 -9.66 -1.49 17.05
CA ILE A 179 -9.71 -0.21 16.31
C ILE A 179 -10.95 0.58 16.75
N LYS A 180 -12.13 -0.03 16.80
CA LYS A 180 -13.38 0.61 17.22
C LYS A 180 -13.32 1.12 18.67
N ALA A 181 -12.58 0.44 19.53
CA ALA A 181 -12.38 0.87 20.91
C ALA A 181 -11.34 2.00 21.05
N TRP A 182 -10.32 2.02 20.21
CA TRP A 182 -9.22 2.99 20.27
C TRP A 182 -9.55 4.32 19.60
N LEU A 183 -10.08 4.27 18.37
CA LEU A 183 -10.17 5.44 17.50
C LEU A 183 -11.00 6.60 18.09
N PRO A 184 -12.11 6.37 18.82
CA PRO A 184 -12.84 7.46 19.49
C PRO A 184 -12.02 8.21 20.54
N ASN A 185 -11.00 7.56 21.11
CA ASN A 185 -10.13 8.15 22.16
C ASN A 185 -8.92 8.89 21.58
N LEU A 186 -8.69 8.83 20.27
CA LEU A 186 -7.60 9.55 19.62
C LEU A 186 -8.00 11.01 19.44
N ALA A 187 -7.50 11.91 20.32
CA ALA A 187 -7.84 13.33 20.28
C ALA A 187 -7.17 14.10 19.13
N TYR A 188 -6.00 13.66 18.69
CA TYR A 188 -5.20 14.32 17.65
C TYR A 188 -4.68 13.30 16.65
N ALA A 189 -4.55 13.68 15.37
CA ALA A 189 -3.87 12.86 14.37
C ALA A 189 -2.39 12.65 14.73
N ILE A 190 -1.87 11.47 14.42
CA ILE A 190 -0.44 11.15 14.63
C ILE A 190 0.29 11.40 13.31
N ARG A 191 1.00 12.55 13.21
CA ARG A 191 1.65 13.06 12.00
C ARG A 191 3.16 12.73 12.00
N LEU A 192 3.50 11.44 12.07
CA LEU A 192 4.87 10.95 12.03
C LEU A 192 5.13 10.27 10.68
N GLY A 193 6.39 10.17 10.28
CA GLY A 193 6.79 9.41 9.08
C GLY A 193 7.05 7.92 9.35
N THR A 194 6.61 7.39 10.51
CA THR A 194 6.89 6.03 10.97
C THR A 194 5.62 5.27 11.36
N HIS A 195 5.75 4.05 11.90
CA HIS A 195 4.69 3.09 12.20
C HIS A 195 3.48 3.65 12.99
N ASN A 196 3.68 4.68 13.82
CA ASN A 196 2.59 5.25 14.60
C ASN A 196 1.68 6.19 13.80
N GLN A 197 2.03 6.52 12.56
CA GLN A 197 1.26 7.42 11.70
C GLN A 197 -0.18 6.94 11.53
N SER A 198 -1.15 7.89 11.66
CA SER A 198 -2.56 7.54 11.51
C SER A 198 -3.04 7.54 10.05
N MET A 199 -2.51 8.42 9.17
CA MET A 199 -3.08 8.65 7.84
C MET A 199 -2.96 7.42 6.92
N PHE A 200 -1.79 6.81 6.83
CA PHE A 200 -1.60 5.60 6.04
C PHE A 200 -2.47 4.44 6.57
N ALA A 201 -2.46 4.24 7.90
CA ALA A 201 -3.28 3.21 8.53
C ALA A 201 -4.78 3.42 8.24
N PHE A 202 -5.28 4.65 8.33
CA PHE A 202 -6.68 4.97 8.04
C PHE A 202 -7.02 4.71 6.57
N GLY A 203 -6.10 4.99 5.64
CA GLY A 203 -6.27 4.65 4.23
C GLY A 203 -6.47 3.14 4.02
N LEU A 204 -5.62 2.29 4.63
CA LEU A 204 -5.74 0.84 4.54
C LEU A 204 -7.03 0.31 5.22
N ILE A 205 -7.39 0.87 6.38
CA ILE A 205 -8.62 0.50 7.08
C ILE A 205 -9.87 0.89 6.27
N LEU A 206 -9.86 2.05 5.62
CA LEU A 206 -10.96 2.51 4.76
C LEU A 206 -11.13 1.60 3.54
N ASP A 207 -10.02 1.21 2.90
CA ASP A 207 -10.03 0.24 1.80
C ASP A 207 -10.64 -1.10 2.24
N TRP A 208 -10.23 -1.60 3.42
CA TRP A 208 -10.80 -2.82 3.99
C TRP A 208 -12.30 -2.67 4.30
N ALA A 209 -12.69 -1.56 4.93
CA ALA A 209 -14.08 -1.30 5.29
C ALA A 209 -14.99 -1.28 4.06
N THR A 210 -14.52 -0.71 2.95
CA THR A 210 -15.23 -0.69 1.66
C THR A 210 -15.40 -2.11 1.12
N VAL A 211 -14.34 -2.91 1.06
CA VAL A 211 -14.37 -4.27 0.50
C VAL A 211 -15.13 -5.26 1.39
N SER A 212 -15.06 -5.10 2.72
CA SER A 212 -15.77 -5.95 3.68
C SER A 212 -17.24 -5.58 3.86
N GLY A 213 -17.63 -4.36 3.47
CA GLY A 213 -18.98 -3.82 3.68
C GLY A 213 -19.23 -3.34 5.13
N ASP A 214 -18.17 -3.10 5.94
CA ASP A 214 -18.31 -2.51 7.28
C ASP A 214 -18.50 -0.99 7.17
N SER A 215 -19.73 -0.56 6.87
CA SER A 215 -20.08 0.86 6.74
C SER A 215 -19.83 1.65 8.02
N GLY A 216 -19.99 1.04 9.20
CA GLY A 216 -19.73 1.70 10.47
C GLY A 216 -18.25 2.03 10.68
N MET A 217 -17.33 1.17 10.23
CA MET A 217 -15.90 1.48 10.23
C MET A 217 -15.57 2.56 9.19
N ALA A 218 -16.14 2.47 7.98
CA ALA A 218 -15.93 3.47 6.95
C ALA A 218 -16.37 4.87 7.40
N GLU A 219 -17.56 4.97 8.02
CA GLU A 219 -18.08 6.22 8.61
C GLU A 219 -17.15 6.74 9.69
N MET A 220 -16.74 5.90 10.65
CA MET A 220 -15.86 6.27 11.74
C MET A 220 -14.51 6.81 11.26
N ILE A 221 -13.87 6.14 10.29
CA ILE A 221 -12.61 6.60 9.70
C ILE A 221 -12.81 7.93 8.97
N THR A 222 -13.88 8.06 8.18
CA THR A 222 -14.19 9.28 7.44
C THR A 222 -14.42 10.46 8.37
N GLU A 223 -15.26 10.32 9.39
CA GLU A 223 -15.55 11.37 10.37
C GLU A 223 -14.29 11.82 11.12
N ARG A 224 -13.47 10.85 11.58
CA ARG A 224 -12.21 11.17 12.27
C ARG A 224 -11.21 11.86 11.38
N SER A 225 -11.08 11.41 10.12
CA SER A 225 -10.18 12.02 9.14
C SER A 225 -10.61 13.46 8.80
N LEU A 226 -11.89 13.70 8.58
CA LEU A 226 -12.40 15.07 8.37
C LEU A 226 -12.17 15.95 9.60
N ALA A 227 -12.45 15.45 10.81
CA ALA A 227 -12.22 16.20 12.05
C ALA A 227 -10.74 16.55 12.28
N PHE A 228 -9.82 15.72 11.81
CA PHE A 228 -8.39 15.96 11.98
C PHE A 228 -7.77 16.83 10.88
N HIS A 229 -8.24 16.71 9.63
CA HIS A 229 -7.48 17.15 8.46
C HIS A 229 -8.19 18.17 7.57
N LEU A 230 -9.51 18.34 7.70
CA LEU A 230 -10.25 19.22 6.77
C LEU A 230 -9.76 20.67 6.80
N GLU A 231 -9.34 21.15 7.98
CA GLU A 231 -8.88 22.52 8.20
C GLU A 231 -7.35 22.68 8.09
N ASP A 232 -6.60 21.61 7.81
CA ASP A 232 -5.14 21.67 7.69
C ASP A 232 -4.74 22.48 6.44
N ARG A 233 -3.67 23.27 6.57
CA ARG A 233 -3.16 24.20 5.54
C ARG A 233 -1.63 24.24 5.59
N ASN A 234 -1.00 24.52 4.43
CA ASN A 234 0.43 24.78 4.33
C ASN A 234 1.29 23.69 4.99
N CYS A 235 1.08 22.42 4.60
CA CYS A 235 1.84 21.31 5.19
C CYS A 235 3.36 21.53 5.01
N PRO A 236 4.17 21.42 6.07
CA PRO A 236 5.57 21.80 6.05
C PRO A 236 6.47 20.76 5.36
N MET A 237 6.32 20.55 4.04
CA MET A 237 7.12 19.61 3.26
C MET A 237 8.65 19.78 3.42
N ALA A 238 9.11 21.00 3.75
CA ALA A 238 10.52 21.28 3.97
C ALA A 238 11.12 20.56 5.21
N TYR A 239 10.28 20.04 6.11
CA TYR A 239 10.74 19.22 7.24
C TYR A 239 10.78 17.72 6.95
N GLU A 240 10.39 17.32 5.74
CA GLU A 240 10.36 15.91 5.32
C GLU A 240 11.46 15.60 4.29
N PRO A 241 12.06 14.38 4.38
CA PRO A 241 11.82 13.38 5.41
C PRO A 241 12.57 13.69 6.71
N SER A 242 12.09 13.19 7.84
CA SER A 242 12.91 13.00 9.04
C SER A 242 13.86 11.81 8.84
N GLY A 243 14.94 11.71 9.61
CA GLY A 243 16.03 10.77 9.36
C GLY A 243 15.68 9.27 9.40
N GLU A 244 14.53 8.89 9.96
CA GLU A 244 14.06 7.50 10.07
C GLU A 244 12.68 7.30 9.44
N ASP A 245 12.19 8.25 8.61
CA ASP A 245 10.89 8.14 7.98
C ASP A 245 10.90 7.10 6.84
N PHE A 246 9.78 6.40 6.67
CA PHE A 246 9.45 5.59 5.50
C PHE A 246 8.11 6.00 4.87
N LEU A 247 7.40 6.92 5.49
CA LEU A 247 6.18 7.57 5.03
C LEU A 247 6.37 9.09 5.03
N SER A 248 5.74 9.79 4.10
CA SER A 248 5.67 11.25 4.10
C SER A 248 4.40 11.69 4.80
N PRO A 249 4.44 12.33 5.97
CA PRO A 249 3.23 12.81 6.65
C PRO A 249 2.31 13.65 5.76
N CYS A 250 2.84 14.65 5.05
CA CYS A 250 2.04 15.51 4.19
C CYS A 250 1.39 14.74 3.01
N LEU A 251 2.17 13.89 2.32
CA LEU A 251 1.63 13.17 1.17
C LEU A 251 0.65 12.06 1.60
N MET A 252 0.88 11.42 2.76
CA MET A 252 -0.07 10.44 3.32
C MET A 252 -1.38 11.08 3.74
N GLU A 253 -1.34 12.30 4.27
CA GLU A 253 -2.54 13.06 4.60
C GLU A 253 -3.32 13.40 3.33
N ALA A 254 -2.63 13.88 2.28
CA ALA A 254 -3.26 14.15 1.00
C ALA A 254 -3.82 12.87 0.34
N ASP A 255 -3.12 11.73 0.43
CA ASP A 255 -3.60 10.43 -0.07
C ASP A 255 -4.82 9.91 0.70
N LEU A 256 -4.91 10.16 2.01
CA LEU A 256 -6.12 9.86 2.79
C LEU A 256 -7.28 10.76 2.37
N MET A 257 -7.05 12.08 2.29
CA MET A 257 -8.12 13.05 2.00
C MET A 257 -8.70 12.90 0.60
N ARG A 258 -7.91 12.50 -0.42
CA ARG A 258 -8.44 12.19 -1.76
C ARG A 258 -9.43 11.02 -1.79
N ARG A 259 -9.34 10.08 -0.83
CA ARG A 259 -10.27 8.95 -0.70
C ARG A 259 -11.61 9.35 -0.10
N ILE A 260 -11.65 10.48 0.60
CA ILE A 260 -12.78 10.95 1.40
C ILE A 260 -13.51 12.10 0.72
N LEU A 261 -12.77 13.06 0.18
CA LEU A 261 -13.35 14.25 -0.43
C LEU A 261 -13.76 13.99 -1.90
N PRO A 262 -14.91 14.53 -2.35
CA PRO A 262 -15.23 14.58 -3.78
C PRO A 262 -14.11 15.31 -4.56
N GLN A 263 -13.86 14.90 -5.80
CA GLN A 263 -12.74 15.35 -6.64
C GLN A 263 -12.49 16.87 -6.61
N ILE A 264 -13.54 17.69 -6.81
CA ILE A 264 -13.39 19.16 -6.84
C ILE A 264 -13.05 19.70 -5.45
N ALA A 265 -13.71 19.21 -4.40
CA ALA A 265 -13.42 19.60 -3.02
C ALA A 265 -11.99 19.19 -2.61
N PHE A 266 -11.52 18.01 -3.06
CA PHE A 266 -10.14 17.59 -2.87
C PHE A 266 -9.14 18.53 -3.57
N ALA A 267 -9.40 18.91 -4.82
CA ALA A 267 -8.53 19.80 -5.56
C ALA A 267 -8.39 21.19 -4.89
N GLU A 268 -9.49 21.72 -4.34
CA GLU A 268 -9.52 22.98 -3.59
C GLU A 268 -8.81 22.85 -2.23
N TRP A 269 -9.07 21.76 -1.50
CA TRP A 269 -8.40 21.46 -0.23
C TRP A 269 -6.89 21.34 -0.45
N LEU A 270 -6.46 20.57 -1.43
CA LEU A 270 -5.03 20.34 -1.76
C LEU A 270 -4.32 21.65 -2.11
N ALA A 271 -4.98 22.57 -2.81
CA ALA A 271 -4.41 23.88 -3.15
C ALA A 271 -4.08 24.73 -1.91
N ASN A 272 -4.83 24.54 -0.82
CA ASN A 272 -4.55 25.19 0.46
C ASN A 272 -3.59 24.40 1.35
N PHE A 273 -3.63 23.08 1.25
CA PHE A 273 -2.82 22.18 2.06
C PHE A 273 -1.37 22.11 1.55
N MET A 274 -1.17 22.01 0.24
CA MET A 274 0.14 21.97 -0.43
C MET A 274 0.19 23.00 -1.57
N PRO A 275 0.23 24.31 -1.26
CA PRO A 275 0.17 25.39 -2.26
C PRO A 275 1.40 25.45 -3.18
N ASP A 276 2.53 24.87 -2.75
CA ASP A 276 3.81 24.95 -3.46
C ASP A 276 4.01 23.82 -4.50
N ILE A 277 2.98 22.99 -4.78
CA ILE A 277 3.07 22.00 -5.87
C ILE A 277 3.23 22.76 -7.20
N PRO A 278 4.32 22.53 -7.96
CA PRO A 278 4.54 23.24 -9.23
C PRO A 278 3.51 22.90 -10.29
N THR A 279 3.38 23.80 -11.27
CA THR A 279 2.48 23.66 -12.42
C THR A 279 3.23 23.69 -13.76
N ASP A 280 4.55 23.64 -13.74
CA ASP A 280 5.44 23.70 -14.91
C ASP A 280 5.78 22.32 -15.50
N GLY A 281 5.35 21.24 -14.84
CA GLY A 281 5.62 19.86 -15.25
C GLY A 281 6.96 19.31 -14.76
N GLY A 282 7.76 20.08 -14.01
CA GLY A 282 9.00 19.63 -13.39
C GLY A 282 8.76 18.63 -12.27
N GLY A 283 9.67 17.64 -12.10
CA GLY A 283 9.57 16.61 -11.05
C GLY A 283 10.57 16.75 -9.92
N ASP A 284 11.52 17.67 -10.01
CA ASP A 284 12.66 17.85 -9.10
C ASP A 284 12.36 18.77 -7.89
N TRP A 285 11.09 19.20 -7.74
CA TRP A 285 10.64 20.04 -6.63
C TRP A 285 10.63 19.32 -5.27
N LEU A 286 10.61 17.99 -5.28
CA LEU A 286 10.65 17.15 -4.09
C LEU A 286 11.89 16.25 -4.13
N ALA A 287 12.85 16.50 -3.24
CA ALA A 287 14.09 15.73 -3.19
C ALA A 287 13.85 14.29 -2.75
N ILE A 288 14.55 13.33 -3.39
CA ILE A 288 14.53 11.92 -2.96
C ILE A 288 15.17 11.73 -1.58
N GLY A 289 14.72 10.72 -0.84
CA GLY A 289 15.39 10.25 0.37
C GLY A 289 16.71 9.54 0.00
N ILE A 290 17.77 9.81 0.76
CA ILE A 290 19.10 9.23 0.52
C ILE A 290 19.50 8.38 1.71
N VAL A 291 19.78 7.10 1.48
CA VAL A 291 20.29 6.18 2.49
C VAL A 291 21.82 6.21 2.45
N MET A 292 22.45 6.61 3.56
CA MET A 292 23.91 6.65 3.67
C MET A 292 24.50 5.34 4.17
N ASP A 293 23.72 4.57 4.93
CA ASP A 293 24.11 3.25 5.45
C ASP A 293 22.93 2.28 5.33
N PRO A 294 22.92 1.42 4.29
CA PRO A 294 21.83 0.47 4.08
C PRO A 294 21.84 -0.72 5.07
N SER A 295 22.89 -0.86 5.88
CA SER A 295 22.97 -1.86 6.95
C SER A 295 22.35 -1.39 8.27
N ASP A 296 22.03 -0.09 8.39
CA ASP A 296 21.31 0.44 9.53
C ASP A 296 19.79 0.28 9.32
N GLY A 297 19.16 -0.54 10.19
CA GLY A 297 17.72 -0.85 10.10
C GLY A 297 16.77 0.34 10.28
N LYS A 298 17.29 1.52 10.65
CA LYS A 298 16.53 2.76 10.76
C LYS A 298 16.75 3.68 9.56
N LEU A 299 18.01 3.83 9.13
CA LEU A 299 18.36 4.71 8.03
C LEU A 299 17.86 4.17 6.68
N VAL A 300 17.77 2.84 6.51
CA VAL A 300 17.20 2.19 5.31
C VAL A 300 15.72 2.51 5.10
N HIS A 301 15.02 3.03 6.11
CA HIS A 301 13.66 3.51 6.00
C HIS A 301 13.48 4.57 4.88
N LEU A 302 14.50 5.37 4.59
CA LEU A 302 14.44 6.40 3.55
C LEU A 302 14.22 5.84 2.13
N ASP A 303 14.58 4.57 1.86
CA ASP A 303 14.19 3.89 0.61
C ASP A 303 12.68 3.66 0.55
N GLY A 304 12.07 3.37 1.70
CA GLY A 304 10.61 3.27 1.82
C GLY A 304 9.91 4.61 1.62
N VAL A 305 10.52 5.73 2.03
CA VAL A 305 10.01 7.08 1.74
C VAL A 305 9.90 7.29 0.22
N ASN A 306 10.90 6.88 -0.55
CA ASN A 306 10.86 7.02 -2.00
C ASN A 306 9.70 6.23 -2.61
N LEU A 307 9.54 4.97 -2.22
CA LEU A 307 8.42 4.13 -2.68
C LEU A 307 7.06 4.71 -2.27
N SER A 308 6.92 5.14 -1.01
CA SER A 308 5.65 5.67 -0.50
C SER A 308 5.30 7.04 -1.10
N ARG A 309 6.27 7.91 -1.32
CA ARG A 309 6.07 9.17 -2.06
C ARG A 309 5.64 8.92 -3.49
N ALA A 310 6.22 7.92 -4.17
CA ALA A 310 5.86 7.59 -5.55
C ALA A 310 4.38 7.27 -5.67
N TRP A 311 3.83 6.33 -4.89
CA TRP A 311 2.41 6.00 -4.98
C TRP A 311 1.49 7.13 -4.51
N ASN A 312 1.90 7.91 -3.51
CA ASN A 312 1.08 9.04 -3.06
C ASN A 312 0.97 10.12 -4.14
N LEU A 313 2.09 10.52 -4.74
CA LEU A 313 2.14 11.52 -5.80
C LEU A 313 1.31 11.10 -7.02
N GLU A 314 1.43 9.83 -7.42
CA GLU A 314 0.64 9.26 -8.51
C GLU A 314 -0.86 9.27 -8.18
N ASN A 315 -1.23 8.76 -7.02
CA ASN A 315 -2.62 8.69 -6.58
C ASN A 315 -3.26 10.07 -6.41
N ILE A 316 -2.53 11.04 -5.85
CA ILE A 316 -2.96 12.43 -5.74
C ILE A 316 -3.21 13.01 -7.14
N ALA A 317 -2.27 12.79 -8.08
CA ALA A 317 -2.42 13.26 -9.45
C ALA A 317 -3.66 12.65 -10.13
N LEU A 318 -3.89 11.35 -9.96
CA LEU A 318 -5.04 10.65 -10.55
C LEU A 318 -6.38 11.11 -9.94
N ALA A 319 -6.39 11.53 -8.68
CA ALA A 319 -7.59 12.03 -8.03
C ALA A 319 -7.95 13.47 -8.41
N LEU A 320 -7.02 14.25 -8.96
CA LEU A 320 -7.28 15.59 -9.45
C LEU A 320 -8.02 15.57 -10.81
N PRO A 321 -8.78 16.63 -11.15
CA PRO A 321 -9.33 16.81 -12.50
C PRO A 321 -8.25 16.68 -13.58
N GLU A 322 -8.57 16.12 -14.73
CA GLU A 322 -7.60 15.94 -15.83
C GLU A 322 -6.93 17.25 -16.27
N SER A 323 -7.65 18.36 -16.18
CA SER A 323 -7.15 19.69 -16.51
C SER A 323 -6.38 20.39 -15.39
N ASP A 324 -6.21 19.75 -14.23
CA ASP A 324 -5.49 20.38 -13.11
C ASP A 324 -4.01 20.55 -13.46
N PRO A 325 -3.48 21.80 -13.39
CA PRO A 325 -2.12 22.09 -13.84
C PRO A 325 -1.01 21.47 -12.97
N ARG A 326 -1.34 20.98 -11.77
CA ARG A 326 -0.38 20.31 -10.86
C ARG A 326 -0.09 18.86 -11.26
N ARG A 327 -1.01 18.20 -11.99
CA ARG A 327 -0.89 16.78 -12.37
C ARG A 327 0.45 16.42 -13.04
N PRO A 328 0.94 17.15 -14.06
CA PRO A 328 2.21 16.83 -14.71
C PRO A 328 3.39 16.82 -13.74
N SER A 329 3.48 17.80 -12.83
CA SER A 329 4.56 17.89 -11.84
C SER A 329 4.48 16.77 -10.80
N LEU A 330 3.28 16.41 -10.33
CA LEU A 330 3.07 15.28 -9.43
C LEU A 330 3.49 13.96 -10.08
N LEU A 331 3.08 13.69 -11.32
CA LEU A 331 3.46 12.48 -12.05
C LEU A 331 4.96 12.42 -12.39
N ALA A 332 5.58 13.57 -12.69
CA ALA A 332 7.02 13.65 -12.91
C ALA A 332 7.81 13.32 -11.63
N ALA A 333 7.41 13.90 -10.48
CA ALA A 333 8.02 13.58 -9.20
C ALA A 333 7.76 12.12 -8.79
N ALA A 334 6.55 11.56 -9.03
CA ALA A 334 6.24 10.16 -8.78
C ALA A 334 7.22 9.21 -9.47
N ARG A 335 7.54 9.46 -10.76
CA ARG A 335 8.52 8.65 -11.50
C ARG A 335 9.92 8.71 -10.91
N ILE A 336 10.41 9.90 -10.55
CA ILE A 336 11.73 10.08 -9.93
C ILE A 336 11.83 9.28 -8.62
N HIS A 337 10.81 9.38 -7.77
CA HIS A 337 10.76 8.65 -6.51
C HIS A 337 10.60 7.14 -6.72
N ALA A 338 9.80 6.69 -7.69
CA ALA A 338 9.66 5.28 -8.04
C ALA A 338 10.99 4.67 -8.50
N GLU A 339 11.69 5.34 -9.41
CA GLU A 339 13.01 4.89 -9.89
C GLU A 339 14.00 4.76 -8.73
N ALA A 340 14.09 5.79 -7.87
CA ALA A 340 15.00 5.78 -6.72
C ALA A 340 14.66 4.65 -5.73
N GLY A 341 13.39 4.48 -5.36
CA GLY A 341 12.97 3.46 -4.39
C GLY A 341 13.10 2.02 -4.94
N LEU A 342 12.69 1.77 -6.20
CA LEU A 342 12.75 0.44 -6.81
C LEU A 342 14.19 -0.04 -7.04
N ALA A 343 15.14 0.87 -7.28
CA ALA A 343 16.56 0.53 -7.47
C ALA A 343 17.16 -0.16 -6.22
N ASN A 344 16.67 0.18 -5.03
CA ASN A 344 17.21 -0.31 -3.76
C ASN A 344 16.48 -1.53 -3.18
N VAL A 345 15.43 -2.02 -3.83
CA VAL A 345 14.77 -3.27 -3.44
C VAL A 345 15.66 -4.46 -3.82
N SER A 346 16.44 -4.98 -2.89
CA SER A 346 17.38 -6.07 -3.13
C SER A 346 17.50 -7.02 -1.92
N ALA A 347 18.18 -8.14 -2.09
CA ALA A 347 18.48 -9.11 -1.02
C ALA A 347 19.80 -8.80 -0.29
N GLU A 348 20.50 -7.73 -0.63
CA GLU A 348 21.86 -7.45 -0.18
C GLU A 348 21.95 -7.21 1.34
N HIS A 349 20.98 -6.46 1.87
CA HIS A 349 20.86 -6.15 3.30
C HIS A 349 19.50 -6.59 3.84
N TYR A 350 19.50 -7.39 4.91
CA TYR A 350 18.24 -7.88 5.52
C TYR A 350 17.39 -6.75 6.11
N GLU A 351 18.02 -5.69 6.56
CA GLU A 351 17.41 -4.48 7.13
C GLU A 351 16.38 -3.84 6.19
N GLY A 352 16.61 -3.91 4.88
CA GLY A 352 15.68 -3.45 3.84
C GLY A 352 14.89 -4.61 3.21
N SER A 353 15.56 -5.74 2.94
CA SER A 353 14.99 -6.83 2.14
C SER A 353 13.73 -7.47 2.73
N HIS A 354 13.57 -7.45 4.06
CA HIS A 354 12.43 -8.07 4.72
C HIS A 354 11.11 -7.29 4.58
N TRP A 355 11.13 -6.03 4.09
CA TRP A 355 9.93 -5.20 4.01
C TRP A 355 9.79 -4.33 2.75
N LEU A 356 10.89 -3.84 2.15
CA LEU A 356 10.83 -2.94 0.98
C LEU A 356 10.08 -3.56 -0.21
N ALA A 357 10.17 -4.88 -0.39
CA ALA A 357 9.45 -5.57 -1.45
C ALA A 357 7.92 -5.42 -1.33
N SER A 358 7.38 -5.31 -0.12
CA SER A 358 5.94 -5.06 0.09
C SER A 358 5.54 -3.65 -0.37
N PHE A 359 6.36 -2.65 -0.08
CA PHE A 359 6.15 -1.28 -0.55
C PHE A 359 6.29 -1.19 -2.08
N ALA A 360 7.31 -1.85 -2.64
CA ALA A 360 7.46 -1.95 -4.08
C ALA A 360 6.25 -2.63 -4.74
N THR A 361 5.75 -3.73 -4.16
CA THR A 361 4.53 -4.41 -4.65
C THR A 361 3.30 -3.50 -4.57
N TYR A 362 3.14 -2.73 -3.48
CA TYR A 362 2.05 -1.77 -3.33
C TYR A 362 2.08 -0.73 -4.47
N LEU A 363 3.25 -0.18 -4.76
CA LEU A 363 3.46 0.78 -5.84
C LEU A 363 3.16 0.16 -7.21
N VAL A 364 3.90 -0.89 -7.60
CA VAL A 364 3.86 -1.42 -8.98
C VAL A 364 2.58 -2.17 -9.33
N THR A 365 1.77 -2.55 -8.34
CA THR A 365 0.45 -3.15 -8.59
C THR A 365 -0.69 -2.12 -8.50
N GLY A 366 -0.37 -0.82 -8.37
CA GLY A 366 -1.36 0.25 -8.28
C GLY A 366 -2.29 0.12 -7.07
N ARG A 367 -1.84 -0.52 -5.98
CA ARG A 367 -2.70 -0.66 -4.80
C ARG A 367 -2.95 0.70 -4.16
N GLY A 368 -4.21 0.99 -3.89
CA GLY A 368 -4.64 2.30 -3.37
C GLY A 368 -4.93 3.35 -4.42
N GLN A 369 -4.76 3.06 -5.71
CA GLN A 369 -5.30 3.92 -6.77
C GLN A 369 -6.83 4.03 -6.65
N PRO A 370 -7.43 5.16 -7.11
CA PRO A 370 -8.88 5.23 -7.24
C PRO A 370 -9.29 4.12 -8.20
N ASP A 371 -10.07 3.17 -7.69
CA ASP A 371 -10.31 1.89 -8.31
C ASP A 371 -10.81 1.96 -9.74
N PRO A 372 -10.35 1.00 -10.58
CA PRO A 372 -11.24 -0.04 -11.07
C PRO A 372 -11.04 -1.32 -10.25
N LEU A 373 -11.85 -1.53 -9.23
CA LEU A 373 -12.04 -2.86 -8.64
C LEU A 373 -12.65 -3.81 -9.67
#